data_67749563f0f150bb985c9bbae1683a0f
#
_entry.id   67749563f0f150bb985c9bbae1683a0f
#
_cell.length_a   1.000
_cell.length_b   1.000
_cell.length_c   1.000
_cell.angle_alpha   90.00
_cell.angle_beta   90.00
_cell.angle_gamma   90.00
#
_symmetry.space_group_name_H-M   'P 1'
#
loop_
_entity.id
_entity.type
_entity.pdbx_description
1 polymer ?
#
loop_
_entity_poly.entity_id
_entity_poly.type
_entity_poly.pdbx_seq_one_letter_code
_entity_poly.pdbx_strand_id
1 'polypeptide(L)'
;MRHGYTNSTVGDGALVVKCYEGPEAEVRLRTESRFLRRLRGRLPVPRVHKITPTSVTTRFVPGEHGQDLLDDGRAAEVLAACGRALAGIHRLGIVHGDYGPQNMLFDPVTFEPVAILDWEWAHPGPPVEDLSWCEWIVRTHHPEHVPLLPRFFEAYRREGGPEVPSWGDRHAAMLSRCRDLLDFTARWEPGGGGEKLWRDRLDTTSAWTA
;
A
#
# COMPACT_ATOMS: atom_id res chain seq x y z
N MET A 1 -4.99 -8.46 14.43
CA MET A 1 -4.48 -7.83 13.20
C MET A 1 -3.21 -8.55 12.78
N ARG A 2 -3.21 -9.13 11.58
CA ARG A 2 -2.10 -9.97 11.07
C ARG A 2 -1.39 -9.33 9.87
N HIS A 3 -1.27 -8.00 9.83
CA HIS A 3 -0.80 -7.33 8.63
C HIS A 3 0.28 -6.30 8.97
N GLY A 4 1.53 -6.71 8.95
CA GLY A 4 2.70 -5.87 9.08
C GLY A 4 3.95 -6.72 9.25
N TYR A 5 4.75 -6.85 8.20
CA TYR A 5 6.01 -7.61 8.25
C TYR A 5 7.13 -6.84 8.95
N THR A 6 6.99 -5.53 9.11
CA THR A 6 8.07 -4.62 9.56
C THR A 6 7.77 -3.86 10.83
N ASN A 7 6.51 -3.85 11.31
CA ASN A 7 6.09 -3.03 12.45
C ASN A 7 5.11 -3.78 13.34
N SER A 8 5.09 -3.45 14.61
CA SER A 8 4.08 -3.92 15.57
C SER A 8 2.96 -2.89 15.69
N THR A 9 1.71 -3.31 15.47
CA THR A 9 0.53 -2.42 15.53
C THR A 9 -0.48 -2.96 16.53
N VAL A 10 -0.86 -2.11 17.50
CA VAL A 10 -1.84 -2.43 18.56
C VAL A 10 -2.88 -1.32 18.64
N GLY A 11 -4.16 -1.70 18.74
CA GLY A 11 -5.28 -0.76 18.90
C GLY A 11 -6.16 -1.11 20.09
N ASP A 12 -6.75 -0.09 20.75
CA ASP A 12 -7.70 -0.20 21.84
C ASP A 12 -9.15 0.19 21.47
N GLY A 13 -9.41 0.38 20.17
CA GLY A 13 -10.70 0.84 19.64
C GLY A 13 -10.87 2.37 19.59
N ALA A 14 -9.99 3.12 20.24
CA ALA A 14 -9.96 4.60 20.20
C ALA A 14 -8.67 5.12 19.54
N LEU A 15 -7.57 4.46 19.83
CA LEU A 15 -6.23 4.78 19.34
C LEU A 15 -5.58 3.53 18.73
N VAL A 16 -4.66 3.77 17.79
CA VAL A 16 -3.79 2.75 17.19
C VAL A 16 -2.36 3.19 17.36
N VAL A 17 -1.52 2.34 17.92
CA VAL A 17 -0.07 2.56 18.10
C VAL A 17 0.67 1.67 17.13
N LYS A 18 1.48 2.27 16.25
CA LYS A 18 2.40 1.59 15.35
C LYS A 18 3.82 1.83 15.84
N CYS A 19 4.53 0.76 16.19
CA CYS A 19 5.95 0.78 16.60
C CYS A 19 6.81 0.37 15.42
N TYR A 20 7.90 1.10 15.19
CA TYR A 20 8.82 0.90 14.06
C TYR A 20 10.06 0.17 14.52
N GLU A 21 10.40 -0.91 13.82
CA GLU A 21 11.56 -1.77 14.11
C GLU A 21 12.34 -2.08 12.83
N GLY A 22 13.57 -2.60 12.99
CA GLY A 22 14.42 -3.01 11.87
C GLY A 22 15.05 -1.85 11.07
N PRO A 23 15.49 -2.13 9.84
CA PRO A 23 16.20 -1.14 9.02
C PRO A 23 15.38 0.12 8.79
N GLU A 24 16.06 1.27 8.89
CA GLU A 24 15.47 2.58 8.60
C GLU A 24 14.22 2.94 9.45
N ALA A 25 14.00 2.29 10.60
CA ALA A 25 12.83 2.50 11.46
C ALA A 25 12.55 3.97 11.76
N GLU A 26 13.58 4.75 12.09
CA GLU A 26 13.45 6.20 12.36
C GLU A 26 13.06 6.99 11.09
N VAL A 27 13.61 6.63 9.92
CA VAL A 27 13.29 7.28 8.64
C VAL A 27 11.83 6.99 8.27
N ARG A 28 11.40 5.73 8.38
CA ARG A 28 10.04 5.28 8.09
C ARG A 28 9.02 5.96 9.02
N LEU A 29 9.31 6.03 10.32
CA LEU A 29 8.49 6.76 11.30
C LEU A 29 8.35 8.24 10.94
N ARG A 30 9.47 8.92 10.61
CA ARG A 30 9.44 10.33 10.22
C ARG A 30 8.66 10.54 8.93
N THR A 31 8.82 9.65 7.96
CA THR A 31 8.11 9.71 6.68
C THR A 31 6.61 9.59 6.90
N GLU A 32 6.14 8.53 7.57
CA GLU A 32 4.71 8.35 7.86
C GLU A 32 4.13 9.53 8.65
N SER A 33 4.79 9.95 9.72
CA SER A 33 4.34 11.09 10.54
C SER A 33 4.18 12.38 9.71
N ARG A 34 5.12 12.63 8.80
CA ARG A 34 5.11 13.80 7.91
C ARG A 34 3.94 13.74 6.93
N PHE A 35 3.74 12.59 6.27
CA PHE A 35 2.68 12.44 5.27
C PHE A 35 1.30 12.44 5.90
N LEU A 36 1.06 11.74 7.00
CA LEU A 36 -0.21 11.79 7.72
C LEU A 36 -0.62 13.21 8.12
N ARG A 37 0.34 14.03 8.58
CA ARG A 37 0.08 15.44 8.91
C ARG A 37 -0.20 16.30 7.67
N ARG A 38 0.61 16.12 6.60
CA ARG A 38 0.50 16.88 5.35
C ARG A 38 -0.80 16.60 4.59
N LEU A 39 -1.25 15.35 4.62
CA LEU A 39 -2.41 14.87 3.84
C LEU A 39 -3.73 15.04 4.59
N ARG A 40 -3.70 15.36 5.87
CA ARG A 40 -4.90 15.59 6.66
C ARG A 40 -5.80 16.64 6.02
N GLY A 41 -7.09 16.30 5.82
CA GLY A 41 -8.09 17.18 5.19
C GLY A 41 -7.99 17.24 3.65
N ARG A 42 -7.02 16.52 3.05
CA ARG A 42 -6.86 16.40 1.60
C ARG A 42 -7.17 14.98 1.11
N LEU A 43 -6.80 13.98 1.90
CA LEU A 43 -7.07 12.57 1.68
C LEU A 43 -7.61 11.95 2.98
N PRO A 44 -8.30 10.82 2.91
CA PRO A 44 -8.72 10.07 4.07
C PRO A 44 -7.50 9.38 4.70
N VAL A 45 -6.89 10.02 5.68
CA VAL A 45 -5.74 9.49 6.43
C VAL A 45 -6.02 9.56 7.94
N PRO A 46 -5.52 8.60 8.73
CA PRO A 46 -5.69 8.62 10.18
C PRO A 46 -5.10 9.89 10.81
N ARG A 47 -5.81 10.42 11.80
CA ARG A 47 -5.34 11.60 12.54
C ARG A 47 -4.24 11.21 13.52
N VAL A 48 -3.04 11.78 13.36
CA VAL A 48 -1.95 11.65 14.33
C VAL A 48 -2.38 12.21 15.69
N HIS A 49 -2.24 11.41 16.73
CA HIS A 49 -2.49 11.77 18.13
C HIS A 49 -1.17 12.07 18.86
N LYS A 50 -0.18 11.18 18.74
CA LYS A 50 1.12 11.30 19.44
C LYS A 50 2.23 10.69 18.57
N ILE A 51 3.43 11.23 18.70
CA ILE A 51 4.65 10.68 18.10
C ILE A 51 5.69 10.55 19.22
N THR A 52 6.38 9.42 19.25
CA THR A 52 7.56 9.16 20.10
C THR A 52 8.77 8.87 19.21
N PRO A 53 9.97 8.68 19.74
CA PRO A 53 11.11 8.27 18.93
C PRO A 53 10.96 6.94 18.18
N THR A 54 10.07 6.06 18.65
CA THR A 54 9.91 4.69 18.13
C THR A 54 8.48 4.37 17.66
N SER A 55 7.51 5.28 17.83
CA SER A 55 6.11 4.99 17.51
C SER A 55 5.32 6.20 17.03
N VAL A 56 4.29 5.92 16.23
CA VAL A 56 3.23 6.86 15.88
C VAL A 56 1.92 6.34 16.44
N THR A 57 1.20 7.19 17.18
CA THR A 57 -0.17 6.91 17.65
C THR A 57 -1.15 7.71 16.80
N THR A 58 -2.14 7.06 16.24
CA THR A 58 -3.22 7.67 15.47
C THR A 58 -4.58 7.42 16.10
N ARG A 59 -5.58 8.18 15.69
CA ARG A 59 -6.99 7.86 16.00
C ARG A 59 -7.38 6.61 15.25
N PHE A 60 -8.11 5.72 15.91
CA PHE A 60 -8.76 4.59 15.26
C PHE A 60 -9.77 5.12 14.22
N VAL A 61 -9.78 4.49 13.04
CA VAL A 61 -10.74 4.76 11.98
C VAL A 61 -11.57 3.49 11.81
N PRO A 62 -12.89 3.53 12.02
CA PRO A 62 -13.76 2.39 11.75
C PRO A 62 -13.83 2.16 10.23
N GLY A 63 -13.83 0.90 9.82
CA GLY A 63 -13.90 0.48 8.43
C GLY A 63 -13.44 -0.97 8.27
N GLU A 64 -13.72 -1.55 7.12
CA GLU A 64 -13.28 -2.89 6.78
C GLU A 64 -12.04 -2.83 5.88
N HIS A 65 -11.10 -3.74 6.10
CA HIS A 65 -9.91 -3.82 5.25
C HIS A 65 -10.28 -4.21 3.81
N GLY A 66 -9.70 -3.53 2.87
CA GLY A 66 -9.94 -3.82 1.46
C GLY A 66 -9.58 -5.26 1.08
N GLN A 67 -8.57 -5.85 1.74
CA GLN A 67 -8.21 -7.25 1.54
C GLN A 67 -9.34 -8.19 1.98
N ASP A 68 -9.94 -7.95 3.15
CA ASP A 68 -11.06 -8.78 3.64
C ASP A 68 -12.28 -8.67 2.70
N LEU A 69 -12.55 -7.45 2.19
CA LEU A 69 -13.61 -7.24 1.21
C LEU A 69 -13.35 -7.91 -0.15
N LEU A 70 -12.08 -8.04 -0.56
CA LEU A 70 -11.72 -8.85 -1.76
C LEU A 70 -12.12 -10.31 -1.55
N ASP A 71 -11.76 -10.87 -0.39
CA ASP A 71 -12.07 -12.25 -0.02
C ASP A 71 -13.60 -12.50 0.10
N ASP A 72 -14.35 -11.47 0.49
CA ASP A 72 -15.82 -11.48 0.57
C ASP A 72 -16.52 -11.24 -0.79
N GLY A 73 -15.78 -11.27 -1.90
CA GLY A 73 -16.32 -11.18 -3.27
C GLY A 73 -16.65 -9.75 -3.72
N ARG A 74 -16.14 -8.72 -3.05
CA ARG A 74 -16.36 -7.29 -3.37
C ARG A 74 -15.19 -6.68 -4.18
N ALA A 75 -14.42 -7.52 -4.87
CA ALA A 75 -13.20 -7.13 -5.55
C ALA A 75 -13.41 -6.03 -6.61
N ALA A 76 -14.53 -6.07 -7.35
CA ALA A 76 -14.79 -5.06 -8.39
C ALA A 76 -14.98 -3.66 -7.80
N GLU A 77 -15.72 -3.54 -6.71
CA GLU A 77 -15.99 -2.27 -6.01
C GLU A 77 -14.71 -1.74 -5.35
N VAL A 78 -13.98 -2.61 -4.63
CA VAL A 78 -12.74 -2.27 -3.93
C VAL A 78 -11.67 -1.82 -4.92
N LEU A 79 -11.43 -2.56 -6.00
CA LEU A 79 -10.42 -2.20 -6.99
C LEU A 79 -10.76 -0.88 -7.71
N ALA A 80 -12.05 -0.64 -8.03
CA ALA A 80 -12.46 0.64 -8.58
C ALA A 80 -12.24 1.80 -7.58
N ALA A 81 -12.55 1.60 -6.30
CA ALA A 81 -12.33 2.61 -5.27
C ALA A 81 -10.83 2.86 -5.02
N CYS A 82 -9.99 1.80 -5.04
CA CYS A 82 -8.53 1.94 -5.02
C CYS A 82 -8.04 2.80 -6.19
N GLY A 83 -8.54 2.59 -7.41
CA GLY A 83 -8.16 3.39 -8.57
C GLY A 83 -8.50 4.88 -8.38
N ARG A 84 -9.70 5.20 -7.91
CA ARG A 84 -10.11 6.59 -7.61
C ARG A 84 -9.22 7.25 -6.56
N ALA A 85 -8.98 6.55 -5.45
CA ALA A 85 -8.17 7.08 -4.36
C ALA A 85 -6.72 7.32 -4.78
N LEU A 86 -6.13 6.40 -5.57
CA LEU A 86 -4.77 6.54 -6.08
C LEU A 86 -4.62 7.76 -6.99
N ALA A 87 -5.59 8.03 -7.86
CA ALA A 87 -5.58 9.24 -8.68
C ALA A 87 -5.52 10.51 -7.81
N GLY A 88 -6.23 10.52 -6.67
CA GLY A 88 -6.16 11.60 -5.68
C GLY A 88 -4.76 11.79 -5.08
N ILE A 89 -4.05 10.70 -4.77
CA ILE A 89 -2.68 10.73 -4.26
C ILE A 89 -1.73 11.31 -5.32
N HIS A 90 -1.80 10.76 -6.54
CA HIS A 90 -0.88 11.15 -7.62
C HIS A 90 -1.09 12.60 -8.10
N ARG A 91 -2.30 13.16 -8.01
CA ARG A 91 -2.53 14.60 -8.23
C ARG A 91 -1.75 15.49 -7.26
N LEU A 92 -1.34 14.98 -6.13
CA LEU A 92 -0.49 15.69 -5.15
C LEU A 92 1.01 15.53 -5.40
N GLY A 93 1.39 14.79 -6.47
CA GLY A 93 2.78 14.49 -6.80
C GLY A 93 3.43 13.54 -5.79
N ILE A 94 2.65 12.64 -5.19
CA ILE A 94 3.08 11.72 -4.14
C ILE A 94 2.91 10.29 -4.64
N VAL A 95 3.90 9.46 -4.37
CA VAL A 95 3.84 8.00 -4.41
C VAL A 95 3.65 7.50 -2.98
N HIS A 96 2.75 6.54 -2.78
CA HIS A 96 2.52 5.92 -1.48
C HIS A 96 3.65 4.94 -1.11
N GLY A 97 4.15 4.21 -2.12
CA GLY A 97 5.26 3.27 -2.01
C GLY A 97 4.90 1.87 -1.49
N ASP A 98 3.68 1.69 -0.97
CA ASP A 98 3.10 0.38 -0.61
C ASP A 98 1.58 0.39 -0.83
N TYR A 99 1.15 0.92 -1.99
CA TYR A 99 -0.27 1.10 -2.29
C TYR A 99 -0.96 -0.21 -2.67
N GLY A 100 -2.07 -0.50 -2.01
CA GLY A 100 -2.93 -1.64 -2.34
C GLY A 100 -4.10 -1.80 -1.38
N PRO A 101 -5.04 -2.71 -1.67
CA PRO A 101 -6.23 -2.95 -0.84
C PRO A 101 -5.92 -3.25 0.63
N GLN A 102 -4.78 -3.89 0.92
CA GLN A 102 -4.35 -4.22 2.29
C GLN A 102 -4.10 -2.98 3.16
N ASN A 103 -3.76 -1.86 2.54
CA ASN A 103 -3.47 -0.59 3.21
C ASN A 103 -4.64 0.41 3.13
N MET A 104 -5.85 -0.09 2.87
CA MET A 104 -7.03 0.75 2.80
C MET A 104 -8.16 0.21 3.68
N LEU A 105 -8.86 1.15 4.35
CA LEU A 105 -10.12 0.88 5.03
C LEU A 105 -11.27 1.49 4.24
N PHE A 106 -12.37 0.76 4.17
CA PHE A 106 -13.56 1.12 3.43
C PHE A 106 -14.79 1.17 4.34
N ASP A 107 -15.73 2.04 4.01
CA ASP A 107 -17.10 1.91 4.46
C ASP A 107 -17.71 0.65 3.80
N PRO A 108 -18.22 -0.32 4.56
CA PRO A 108 -18.67 -1.60 4.01
C PRO A 108 -19.95 -1.52 3.18
N VAL A 109 -20.67 -0.39 3.23
CA VAL A 109 -21.93 -0.17 2.49
C VAL A 109 -21.68 0.58 1.19
N THR A 110 -20.89 1.66 1.26
CA THR A 110 -20.64 2.55 0.12
C THR A 110 -19.39 2.20 -0.68
N PHE A 111 -18.49 1.39 -0.10
CA PHE A 111 -17.14 1.11 -0.62
C PHE A 111 -16.29 2.36 -0.87
N GLU A 112 -16.61 3.46 -0.19
CA GLU A 112 -15.75 4.64 -0.20
C GLU A 112 -14.59 4.46 0.79
N PRO A 113 -13.35 4.84 0.39
CA PRO A 113 -12.21 4.78 1.27
C PRO A 113 -12.36 5.72 2.47
N VAL A 114 -12.36 5.16 3.69
CA VAL A 114 -12.39 5.93 4.94
C VAL A 114 -11.01 6.14 5.55
N ALA A 115 -10.01 5.33 5.18
CA ALA A 115 -8.63 5.59 5.49
C ALA A 115 -7.67 4.93 4.48
N ILE A 116 -6.57 5.63 4.19
CA ILE A 116 -5.37 5.11 3.53
C ILE A 116 -4.29 5.05 4.59
N LEU A 117 -3.75 3.86 4.82
CA LEU A 117 -2.84 3.52 5.90
C LEU A 117 -1.41 3.36 5.39
N ASP A 118 -0.44 3.28 6.28
CA ASP A 118 0.93 2.83 6.02
C ASP A 118 1.73 3.70 5.03
N TRP A 119 1.89 4.98 5.37
CA TRP A 119 2.61 5.98 4.58
C TRP A 119 4.13 5.98 4.79
N GLU A 120 4.70 4.94 5.36
CA GLU A 120 6.12 4.90 5.76
C GLU A 120 7.09 4.89 4.57
N TRP A 121 6.63 4.48 3.39
CA TRP A 121 7.41 4.47 2.15
C TRP A 121 7.08 5.64 1.21
N ALA A 122 6.21 6.55 1.65
CA ALA A 122 5.73 7.63 0.79
C ALA A 122 6.83 8.65 0.43
N HIS A 123 6.85 9.05 -0.84
CA HIS A 123 7.84 9.98 -1.39
C HIS A 123 7.30 10.68 -2.66
N PRO A 124 7.94 11.74 -3.16
CA PRO A 124 7.72 12.24 -4.52
C PRO A 124 8.28 11.24 -5.54
N GLY A 125 7.48 10.84 -6.53
CA GLY A 125 7.92 9.86 -7.51
C GLY A 125 6.93 9.67 -8.67
N PRO A 126 7.26 8.79 -9.61
CA PRO A 126 6.41 8.54 -10.77
C PRO A 126 5.25 7.60 -10.41
N PRO A 127 4.05 7.84 -10.94
CA PRO A 127 2.85 7.05 -10.68
C PRO A 127 2.97 5.55 -10.96
N VAL A 128 3.90 5.15 -11.84
CA VAL A 128 4.12 3.74 -12.19
C VAL A 128 4.44 2.89 -10.96
N GLU A 129 5.09 3.43 -9.95
CA GLU A 129 5.47 2.70 -8.74
C GLU A 129 4.24 2.13 -8.01
N ASP A 130 3.25 2.97 -7.72
CA ASP A 130 2.04 2.53 -7.02
C ASP A 130 1.09 1.74 -7.93
N LEU A 131 0.97 2.14 -9.21
CA LEU A 131 0.13 1.42 -10.17
C LEU A 131 0.59 -0.02 -10.36
N SER A 132 1.90 -0.20 -10.51
CA SER A 132 2.50 -1.52 -10.62
C SER A 132 2.41 -2.31 -9.32
N TRP A 133 2.63 -1.64 -8.18
CA TRP A 133 2.62 -2.32 -6.89
C TRP A 133 1.22 -2.82 -6.49
N CYS A 134 0.18 -2.03 -6.72
CA CYS A 134 -1.19 -2.48 -6.52
C CYS A 134 -1.54 -3.68 -7.41
N GLU A 135 -1.16 -3.64 -8.69
CA GLU A 135 -1.32 -4.79 -9.59
C GLU A 135 -0.52 -6.01 -9.11
N TRP A 136 0.72 -5.82 -8.65
CA TRP A 136 1.56 -6.89 -8.11
C TRP A 136 0.90 -7.57 -6.90
N ILE A 137 0.33 -6.79 -5.97
CA ILE A 137 -0.38 -7.29 -4.79
C ILE A 137 -1.56 -8.17 -5.22
N VAL A 138 -2.37 -7.71 -6.16
CA VAL A 138 -3.50 -8.48 -6.67
C VAL A 138 -3.02 -9.77 -7.34
N ARG A 139 -2.03 -9.71 -8.22
CA ARG A 139 -1.49 -10.90 -8.91
C ARG A 139 -0.88 -11.93 -7.94
N THR A 140 -0.28 -11.46 -6.83
CA THR A 140 0.42 -12.33 -5.89
C THR A 140 -0.51 -12.93 -4.83
N HIS A 141 -1.44 -12.13 -4.32
CA HIS A 141 -2.24 -12.50 -3.15
C HIS A 141 -3.70 -12.82 -3.49
N HIS A 142 -4.19 -12.34 -4.63
CA HIS A 142 -5.57 -12.50 -5.09
C HIS A 142 -5.61 -12.80 -6.60
N PRO A 143 -4.90 -13.86 -7.07
CA PRO A 143 -4.75 -14.13 -8.52
C PRO A 143 -6.10 -14.32 -9.24
N GLU A 144 -7.13 -14.78 -8.55
CA GLU A 144 -8.50 -14.89 -9.05
C GLU A 144 -9.12 -13.55 -9.43
N HIS A 145 -8.62 -12.44 -8.87
CA HIS A 145 -9.12 -11.08 -9.14
C HIS A 145 -8.32 -10.34 -10.23
N VAL A 146 -7.29 -10.94 -10.80
CA VAL A 146 -6.52 -10.37 -11.94
C VAL A 146 -7.44 -9.93 -13.10
N PRO A 147 -8.49 -10.68 -13.48
CA PRO A 147 -9.43 -10.23 -14.52
C PRO A 147 -10.18 -8.93 -14.19
N LEU A 148 -10.20 -8.51 -12.92
CA LEU A 148 -10.84 -7.28 -12.47
C LEU A 148 -9.90 -6.07 -12.41
N LEU A 149 -8.59 -6.23 -12.61
CA LEU A 149 -7.62 -5.12 -12.67
C LEU A 149 -7.98 -4.01 -13.66
N PRO A 150 -8.63 -4.28 -14.81
CA PRO A 150 -9.13 -3.21 -15.66
C PRO A 150 -10.04 -2.20 -14.94
N ARG A 151 -10.81 -2.63 -13.92
CA ARG A 151 -11.65 -1.74 -13.10
C ARG A 151 -10.82 -0.71 -12.32
N PHE A 152 -9.68 -1.16 -11.75
CA PHE A 152 -8.73 -0.29 -11.06
C PHE A 152 -8.16 0.78 -12.00
N PHE A 153 -7.61 0.36 -13.15
CA PHE A 153 -6.99 1.29 -14.10
C PHE A 153 -8.00 2.23 -14.76
N GLU A 154 -9.21 1.75 -15.04
CA GLU A 154 -10.27 2.57 -15.61
C GLU A 154 -10.74 3.65 -14.62
N ALA A 155 -10.97 3.27 -13.37
CA ALA A 155 -11.36 4.19 -12.32
C ALA A 155 -10.28 5.25 -12.06
N TYR A 156 -9.01 4.84 -12.06
CA TYR A 156 -7.86 5.74 -11.95
C TYR A 156 -7.85 6.81 -13.07
N ARG A 157 -8.02 6.38 -14.34
CA ARG A 157 -8.07 7.33 -15.48
C ARG A 157 -9.27 8.25 -15.42
N ARG A 158 -10.45 7.73 -15.10
CA ARG A 158 -11.70 8.50 -14.99
C ARG A 158 -11.63 9.59 -13.93
N GLU A 159 -10.90 9.32 -12.85
CA GLU A 159 -10.69 10.28 -11.75
C GLU A 159 -9.58 11.30 -12.06
N GLY A 160 -9.04 11.31 -13.27
CA GLY A 160 -8.01 12.25 -13.70
C GLY A 160 -6.60 11.91 -13.24
N GLY A 161 -6.33 10.62 -12.99
CA GLY A 161 -4.97 10.13 -12.82
C GLY A 161 -4.16 10.26 -14.11
N PRO A 162 -2.82 10.35 -14.01
CA PRO A 162 -1.92 10.30 -15.16
C PRO A 162 -2.13 9.06 -16.05
N GLU A 163 -1.52 9.08 -17.24
CA GLU A 163 -1.58 7.94 -18.14
C GLU A 163 -1.09 6.65 -17.45
N VAL A 164 -1.84 5.56 -17.64
CA VAL A 164 -1.45 4.25 -17.12
C VAL A 164 -0.32 3.72 -17.99
N PRO A 165 0.87 3.45 -17.41
CA PRO A 165 2.04 2.97 -18.16
C PRO A 165 1.78 1.63 -18.85
N SER A 166 2.60 1.32 -19.85
CA SER A 166 2.54 0.02 -20.55
C SER A 166 2.73 -1.15 -19.57
N TRP A 167 2.32 -2.35 -19.97
CA TRP A 167 2.64 -3.56 -19.21
C TRP A 167 4.13 -3.70 -18.93
N GLY A 168 4.98 -3.47 -19.96
CA GLY A 168 6.43 -3.57 -19.82
C GLY A 168 6.98 -2.64 -18.74
N ASP A 169 6.50 -1.37 -18.69
CA ASP A 169 6.93 -0.41 -17.69
C ASP A 169 6.47 -0.81 -16.29
N ARG A 170 5.22 -1.27 -16.16
CA ARG A 170 4.69 -1.73 -14.86
C ARG A 170 5.41 -2.97 -14.37
N HIS A 171 5.67 -3.93 -15.26
CA HIS A 171 6.42 -5.15 -14.92
C HIS A 171 7.85 -4.85 -14.49
N ALA A 172 8.54 -3.95 -15.20
CA ALA A 172 9.87 -3.48 -14.79
C ALA A 172 9.86 -2.83 -13.39
N ALA A 173 8.84 -2.02 -13.08
CA ALA A 173 8.68 -1.40 -11.77
C ALA A 173 8.39 -2.45 -10.67
N MET A 174 7.57 -3.47 -10.94
CA MET A 174 7.34 -4.60 -10.02
C MET A 174 8.65 -5.32 -9.68
N LEU A 175 9.45 -5.64 -10.71
CA LEU A 175 10.74 -6.31 -10.52
C LEU A 175 11.72 -5.44 -9.73
N SER A 176 11.75 -4.13 -9.98
CA SER A 176 12.57 -3.19 -9.20
C SER A 176 12.17 -3.23 -7.73
N ARG A 177 10.87 -3.11 -7.44
CA ARG A 177 10.37 -3.11 -6.06
C ARG A 177 10.64 -4.44 -5.35
N CYS A 178 10.52 -5.59 -6.04
CA CYS A 178 10.88 -6.89 -5.46
C CYS A 178 12.36 -6.96 -5.08
N ARG A 179 13.27 -6.37 -5.89
CA ARG A 179 14.71 -6.30 -5.56
C ARG A 179 14.95 -5.40 -4.34
N ASP A 180 14.31 -4.22 -4.28
CA ASP A 180 14.44 -3.32 -3.13
C ASP A 180 14.02 -4.01 -1.82
N LEU A 181 12.93 -4.79 -1.85
CA LEU A 181 12.44 -5.53 -0.69
C LEU A 181 13.31 -6.74 -0.35
N LEU A 182 13.91 -7.39 -1.35
CA LEU A 182 14.92 -8.42 -1.13
C LEU A 182 16.14 -7.84 -0.41
N ASP A 183 16.67 -6.72 -0.89
CA ASP A 183 17.80 -6.03 -0.27
C ASP A 183 17.46 -5.51 1.13
N PHE A 184 16.25 -5.01 1.33
CA PHE A 184 15.77 -4.56 2.63
C PHE A 184 15.72 -5.72 3.64
N THR A 185 15.12 -6.85 3.25
CA THR A 185 15.00 -8.02 4.15
C THR A 185 16.35 -8.68 4.41
N ALA A 186 17.25 -8.72 3.42
CA ALA A 186 18.61 -9.22 3.61
C ALA A 186 19.44 -8.36 4.59
N ARG A 187 19.19 -7.04 4.65
CA ARG A 187 19.81 -6.16 5.67
C ARG A 187 19.21 -6.36 7.07
N TRP A 188 17.94 -6.75 7.16
CA TRP A 188 17.31 -6.98 8.45
C TRP A 188 17.72 -8.32 9.08
N GLU A 189 17.61 -9.39 8.30
CA GLU A 189 17.90 -10.75 8.74
C GLU A 189 18.63 -11.51 7.61
N PRO A 190 19.96 -11.36 7.51
CA PRO A 190 20.72 -12.00 6.44
C PRO A 190 20.53 -13.54 6.46
N GLY A 191 20.15 -14.12 5.32
CA GLY A 191 19.84 -15.53 5.19
C GLY A 191 18.52 -15.97 5.83
N GLY A 192 17.72 -15.03 6.31
CA GLY A 192 16.43 -15.28 6.96
C GLY A 192 15.30 -15.63 6.00
N GLY A 193 14.14 -15.96 6.59
CA GLY A 193 12.94 -16.33 5.82
C GLY A 193 12.44 -15.24 4.88
N GLY A 194 12.61 -13.97 5.26
CA GLY A 194 12.24 -12.82 4.43
C GLY A 194 13.04 -12.72 3.15
N GLU A 195 14.36 -12.93 3.22
CA GLU A 195 15.22 -12.93 2.02
C GLU A 195 14.81 -14.02 1.03
N LYS A 196 14.59 -15.25 1.52
CA LYS A 196 14.13 -16.37 0.68
C LYS A 196 12.78 -16.04 0.03
N LEU A 197 11.83 -15.54 0.80
CA LEU A 197 10.50 -15.17 0.31
C LEU A 197 10.56 -14.16 -0.83
N TRP A 198 11.38 -13.11 -0.70
CA TRP A 198 11.48 -12.09 -1.75
C TRP A 198 12.25 -12.56 -2.96
N ARG A 199 13.17 -13.50 -2.82
CA ARG A 199 13.83 -14.18 -3.94
C ARG A 199 12.80 -15.00 -4.75
N ASP A 200 12.00 -15.82 -4.08
CA ASP A 200 10.95 -16.64 -4.73
C ASP A 200 9.89 -15.74 -5.42
N ARG A 201 9.53 -14.62 -4.79
CA ARG A 201 8.61 -13.63 -5.36
C ARG A 201 9.19 -12.93 -6.60
N LEU A 202 10.46 -12.57 -6.57
CA LEU A 202 11.17 -11.98 -7.71
C LEU A 202 11.18 -12.95 -8.90
N ASP A 203 11.51 -14.22 -8.67
CA ASP A 203 11.52 -15.26 -9.69
C ASP A 203 10.12 -15.48 -10.28
N THR A 204 9.10 -15.57 -9.43
CA THR A 204 7.70 -15.68 -9.86
C THR A 204 7.26 -14.48 -10.67
N THR A 205 7.56 -13.26 -10.20
CA THR A 205 7.21 -12.02 -10.92
C THR A 205 7.90 -11.96 -12.29
N SER A 206 9.15 -12.40 -12.37
CA SER A 206 9.91 -12.38 -13.63
C SER A 206 9.29 -13.24 -14.75
N ALA A 207 8.55 -14.27 -14.36
CA ALA A 207 7.88 -15.18 -15.29
C ALA A 207 6.50 -14.66 -15.79
N TRP A 208 5.99 -13.54 -15.24
CA TRP A 208 4.67 -13.03 -15.64
C TRP A 208 4.69 -12.43 -17.06
N THR A 209 3.58 -12.65 -17.74
CA THR A 209 3.25 -12.04 -19.04
C THR A 209 2.05 -11.10 -18.91
N ALA A 210 1.78 -10.33 -19.98
CA ALA A 210 0.67 -9.38 -20.04
C ALA A 210 -0.69 -10.04 -19.81
#